data_20a37ab07ee3bfafed2c1dd9a19b528a
#
_entry.id   20a37ab07ee3bfafed2c1dd9a19b528a
#
_cell.length_a   1.000
_cell.length_b   1.000
_cell.length_c   1.000
_cell.angle_alpha   90.00
_cell.angle_beta   90.00
_cell.angle_gamma   90.00
#
_symmetry.space_group_name_H-M   'P 1'
#
loop_
_entity.id
_entity.type
_entity.pdbx_description
1 polymer ?
#
loop_
_entity_poly.entity_id
_entity_poly.type
_entity_poly.pdbx_seq_one_letter_code
_entity_poly.pdbx_strand_id
1 'polypeptide(L)'
;MFRILYPKLSYELTGLCFKVHNNLGRFCSERQYADALEVVLKEKQITYQREFELNIEGIKGNRVDFLINGQIVVDLKAKKFITKEDYYQMQRYLQCGKLELGLIVNFRNVYLKPKRILNTKIYSNNSDA
;
A
#
# COMPACT_ATOMS: atom_id res chain seq x y z
N MET A 1 -24.56 -6.18 1.01
CA MET A 1 -23.84 -5.86 2.24
C MET A 1 -22.39 -5.57 1.94
N PHE A 2 -21.87 -4.48 2.45
CA PHE A 2 -20.47 -4.14 2.27
C PHE A 2 -19.61 -4.84 3.30
N ARG A 3 -18.45 -5.23 2.87
CA ARG A 3 -17.48 -5.86 3.73
C ARG A 3 -16.13 -5.17 3.55
N ILE A 4 -15.57 -4.70 4.66
CA ILE A 4 -14.26 -4.08 4.64
C ILE A 4 -13.21 -5.19 4.71
N LEU A 5 -12.31 -5.21 3.72
CA LEU A 5 -11.24 -6.21 3.69
C LEU A 5 -10.19 -5.89 4.74
N TYR A 6 -9.84 -6.92 5.51
CA TYR A 6 -8.79 -6.83 6.52
C TYR A 6 -8.94 -5.60 7.42
N PRO A 7 -10.10 -5.41 8.06
CA PRO A 7 -10.37 -4.15 8.75
C PRO A 7 -9.38 -3.87 9.87
N LYS A 8 -9.03 -4.86 10.66
CA LYS A 8 -8.11 -4.67 11.78
C LYS A 8 -6.71 -4.34 11.30
N LEU A 9 -6.17 -5.15 10.40
CA LEU A 9 -4.82 -4.95 9.87
C LEU A 9 -4.71 -3.63 9.11
N SER A 10 -5.71 -3.32 8.30
CA SER A 10 -5.75 -2.09 7.53
C SER A 10 -5.77 -0.86 8.46
N TYR A 11 -6.55 -0.93 9.52
CA TYR A 11 -6.64 0.15 10.50
C TYR A 11 -5.30 0.36 11.22
N GLU A 12 -4.68 -0.72 11.69
CA GLU A 12 -3.38 -0.65 12.35
C GLU A 12 -2.32 -0.07 11.41
N LEU A 13 -2.30 -0.54 10.19
CA LEU A 13 -1.34 -0.10 9.18
C LEU A 13 -1.50 1.39 8.88
N THR A 14 -2.73 1.84 8.72
CA THR A 14 -3.03 3.26 8.51
C THR A 14 -2.53 4.09 9.68
N GLY A 15 -2.75 3.62 10.91
CA GLY A 15 -2.27 4.29 12.11
C GLY A 15 -0.75 4.40 12.15
N LEU A 16 -0.03 3.36 11.70
CA LEU A 16 1.43 3.41 11.65
C LEU A 16 1.90 4.41 10.60
N CYS A 17 1.21 4.51 9.47
CA CYS A 17 1.53 5.52 8.46
C CYS A 17 1.32 6.93 9.01
N PHE A 18 0.27 7.17 9.76
CA PHE A 18 0.05 8.46 10.42
C PHE A 18 1.19 8.77 11.39
N LYS A 19 1.62 7.78 12.16
CA LYS A 19 2.73 7.96 13.09
C LYS A 19 4.00 8.37 12.38
N VAL A 20 4.33 7.70 11.29
CA VAL A 20 5.50 8.02 10.47
C VAL A 20 5.40 9.44 9.91
N HIS A 21 4.25 9.78 9.38
CA HIS A 21 4.01 11.11 8.81
C HIS A 21 4.14 12.21 9.86
N ASN A 22 3.58 11.99 11.05
CA ASN A 22 3.67 12.95 12.14
C ASN A 22 5.11 13.14 12.60
N ASN A 23 5.91 12.08 12.61
CA ASN A 23 7.29 12.15 13.07
C ASN A 23 8.23 12.77 12.04
N LEU A 24 8.05 12.46 10.76
CA LEU A 24 8.99 12.89 9.72
C LEU A 24 8.53 14.10 8.93
N GLY A 25 7.24 14.44 8.97
CA GLY A 25 6.72 15.51 8.16
C GLY A 25 6.52 15.08 6.71
N ARG A 26 6.41 16.04 5.80
CA ARG A 26 5.97 15.77 4.43
C ARG A 26 7.04 15.96 3.35
N PHE A 27 8.27 16.22 3.73
CA PHE A 27 9.31 16.54 2.75
C PHE A 27 10.49 15.56 2.76
N CYS A 28 10.30 14.38 3.32
CA CYS A 28 11.29 13.31 3.24
C CYS A 28 11.14 12.55 1.92
N SER A 29 12.13 11.71 1.63
CA SER A 29 12.09 10.85 0.46
C SER A 29 11.25 9.61 0.73
N GLU A 30 10.84 8.94 -0.34
CA GLU A 30 10.12 7.67 -0.21
C GLU A 30 10.92 6.66 0.59
N ARG A 31 12.21 6.60 0.37
CA ARG A 31 13.08 5.68 1.09
C ARG A 31 13.09 5.95 2.59
N GLN A 32 13.15 7.23 2.97
CA GLN A 32 13.12 7.59 4.38
C GLN A 32 11.81 7.17 5.04
N TYR A 33 10.69 7.35 4.34
CA TYR A 33 9.39 6.90 4.84
C TYR A 33 9.33 5.37 4.94
N ALA A 34 9.89 4.69 3.94
CA ALA A 34 9.92 3.23 3.96
C ALA A 34 10.75 2.71 5.14
N ASP A 35 11.91 3.32 5.38
CA ASP A 35 12.77 2.94 6.50
C ASP A 35 12.04 3.14 7.83
N ALA A 36 11.35 4.26 7.98
CA ALA A 36 10.61 4.56 9.20
C ALA A 36 9.41 3.62 9.39
N LEU A 37 8.71 3.30 8.30
CA LEU A 37 7.59 2.37 8.36
C LEU A 37 8.07 0.97 8.78
N GLU A 38 9.20 0.55 8.24
CA GLU A 38 9.77 -0.75 8.62
C GLU A 38 10.04 -0.84 10.11
N VAL A 39 10.58 0.23 10.71
CA VAL A 39 10.85 0.26 12.13
C VAL A 39 9.56 0.02 12.94
N VAL A 40 8.49 0.75 12.61
CA VAL A 40 7.25 0.64 13.39
C VAL A 40 6.53 -0.68 13.11
N LEU A 41 6.67 -1.25 11.92
CA LEU A 41 6.13 -2.58 11.63
C LEU A 41 6.80 -3.64 12.52
N LYS A 42 8.11 -3.55 12.67
CA LYS A 42 8.86 -4.46 13.54
C LYS A 42 8.45 -4.29 15.00
N GLU A 43 8.31 -3.06 15.46
CA GLU A 43 7.91 -2.78 16.82
C GLU A 43 6.55 -3.39 17.15
N LYS A 44 5.63 -3.36 16.18
CA LYS A 44 4.29 -3.91 16.35
C LYS A 44 4.20 -5.38 16.02
N GLN A 45 5.32 -5.99 15.64
CA GLN A 45 5.38 -7.40 15.28
C GLN A 45 4.43 -7.77 14.14
N ILE A 46 4.27 -6.86 13.18
CA ILE A 46 3.46 -7.12 11.99
C ILE A 46 4.36 -7.74 10.94
N THR A 47 3.97 -8.88 10.42
CA THR A 47 4.71 -9.59 9.38
C THR A 47 4.69 -8.79 8.08
N TYR A 48 5.84 -8.62 7.47
CA TYR A 48 5.94 -7.88 6.21
C TYR A 48 7.10 -8.38 5.37
N GLN A 49 7.04 -8.08 4.08
CA GLN A 49 8.15 -8.25 3.16
C GLN A 49 8.36 -6.91 2.47
N ARG A 50 9.57 -6.41 2.50
CA ARG A 50 9.91 -5.12 1.89
C ARG A 50 10.56 -5.33 0.53
N GLU A 51 10.25 -4.45 -0.43
CA GLU A 51 10.76 -4.53 -1.80
C GLU A 51 10.55 -5.92 -2.37
N PHE A 52 9.33 -6.43 -2.19
CA PHE A 52 8.96 -7.77 -2.57
C PHE A 52 8.63 -7.84 -4.06
N GLU A 53 9.16 -8.84 -4.74
CA GLU A 53 8.92 -9.03 -6.16
C GLU A 53 7.74 -9.96 -6.38
N LEU A 54 6.74 -9.46 -7.10
CA LEU A 54 5.56 -10.25 -7.47
C LEU A 54 5.82 -10.89 -8.83
N ASN A 55 5.87 -12.20 -8.88
CA ASN A 55 6.13 -12.95 -10.10
C ASN A 55 4.91 -13.76 -10.51
N ILE A 56 4.68 -13.88 -11.81
CA ILE A 56 3.67 -14.80 -12.37
C ILE A 56 4.37 -15.69 -13.36
N GLU A 57 4.24 -17.00 -13.14
CA GLU A 57 4.69 -18.03 -14.09
C GLU A 57 6.13 -17.82 -14.58
N GLY A 58 7.02 -17.48 -13.64
CA GLY A 58 8.43 -17.29 -13.96
C GLY A 58 8.77 -15.98 -14.63
N ILE A 59 7.79 -15.18 -14.99
CA ILE A 59 8.01 -13.85 -15.54
C ILE A 59 8.24 -12.90 -14.38
N LYS A 60 9.35 -12.16 -14.41
CA LYS A 60 9.62 -11.17 -13.38
C LYS A 60 8.48 -10.19 -13.29
N GLY A 61 7.88 -10.13 -12.13
CA GLY A 61 6.78 -9.24 -11.87
C GLY A 61 7.24 -7.88 -11.39
N ASN A 62 6.33 -7.21 -10.74
CA ASN A 62 6.57 -5.87 -10.23
C ASN A 62 7.09 -5.94 -8.82
N ARG A 63 7.97 -5.02 -8.47
CA ARG A 63 8.46 -4.89 -7.11
C ARG A 63 7.57 -3.92 -6.36
N VAL A 64 7.04 -4.35 -5.22
CA VAL A 64 6.20 -3.51 -4.37
C VAL A 64 7.00 -3.05 -3.16
N ASP A 65 6.64 -1.88 -2.61
CA ASP A 65 7.37 -1.34 -1.46
C ASP A 65 7.22 -2.25 -0.25
N PHE A 66 6.00 -2.67 0.04
CA PHE A 66 5.73 -3.61 1.13
C PHE A 66 4.60 -4.55 0.76
N LEU A 67 4.72 -5.79 1.21
CA LEU A 67 3.61 -6.73 1.26
C LEU A 67 3.38 -7.06 2.72
N ILE A 68 2.23 -6.68 3.25
CA ILE A 68 1.94 -6.80 4.68
C ILE A 68 1.14 -8.05 4.94
N ASN A 69 1.71 -8.93 5.74
CA ASN A 69 1.08 -10.20 6.15
C ASN A 69 0.61 -11.04 4.96
N GLY A 70 1.29 -10.90 3.82
CA GLY A 70 0.89 -11.60 2.60
C GLY A 70 -0.45 -11.16 2.02
N GLN A 71 -1.04 -10.07 2.51
CA GLN A 71 -2.41 -9.69 2.20
C GLN A 71 -2.57 -8.31 1.59
N ILE A 72 -1.80 -7.32 2.06
CA ILE A 72 -1.99 -5.93 1.65
C ILE A 72 -0.71 -5.42 0.99
N VAL A 73 -0.83 -4.93 -0.24
CA VAL A 73 0.27 -4.26 -0.93
C VAL A 73 0.27 -2.80 -0.50
N VAL A 74 1.44 -2.29 -0.08
CA VAL A 74 1.59 -0.88 0.26
C VAL A 74 2.56 -0.24 -0.71
N ASP A 75 2.16 0.87 -1.29
CA ASP A 75 2.96 1.66 -2.20
C ASP A 75 3.11 3.05 -1.63
N LEU A 76 4.35 3.45 -1.37
CA LEU A 76 4.65 4.75 -0.77
C LEU A 76 5.00 5.75 -1.85
N LYS A 77 4.46 6.94 -1.73
CA LYS A 77 4.73 8.05 -2.64
C LYS A 77 5.13 9.29 -1.84
N ALA A 78 5.89 10.16 -2.49
CA ALA A 78 6.28 11.44 -1.91
C ALA A 78 6.27 12.48 -3.03
N LYS A 79 5.07 12.79 -3.55
CA LYS A 79 4.92 13.68 -4.68
C LYS A 79 3.65 14.51 -4.55
N LYS A 80 3.53 15.55 -5.35
CA LYS A 80 2.40 16.49 -5.24
C LYS A 80 1.04 15.82 -5.40
N PHE A 81 0.90 14.93 -6.39
CA PHE A 81 -0.39 14.33 -6.72
C PHE A 81 -0.26 12.85 -7.02
N ILE A 82 -1.23 12.08 -6.59
CA ILE A 82 -1.43 10.71 -7.04
C ILE A 82 -2.13 10.79 -8.41
N THR A 83 -1.65 10.03 -9.37
CA THR A 83 -2.14 10.07 -10.74
C THR A 83 -2.85 8.78 -11.10
N LYS A 84 -3.49 8.78 -12.28
CA LYS A 84 -4.09 7.55 -12.83
C LYS A 84 -3.05 6.45 -13.01
N GLU A 85 -1.82 6.84 -13.37
CA GLU A 85 -0.74 5.87 -13.55
C GLU A 85 -0.40 5.15 -12.25
N ASP A 86 -0.46 5.86 -11.12
CA ASP A 86 -0.25 5.25 -9.82
C ASP A 86 -1.34 4.23 -9.51
N TYR A 87 -2.58 4.56 -9.86
CA TYR A 87 -3.70 3.64 -9.71
C TYR A 87 -3.52 2.39 -10.57
N TYR A 88 -3.16 2.58 -11.85
CA TYR A 88 -2.93 1.46 -12.76
C TYR A 88 -1.76 0.60 -12.30
N GLN A 89 -0.71 1.22 -11.77
CA GLN A 89 0.42 0.49 -11.22
C GLN A 89 -0.04 -0.42 -10.08
N MET A 90 -0.85 0.10 -9.16
CA MET A 90 -1.38 -0.70 -8.06
C MET A 90 -2.27 -1.84 -8.57
N GLN A 91 -3.09 -1.58 -9.60
CA GLN A 91 -3.90 -2.63 -10.20
C GLN A 91 -3.02 -3.76 -10.77
N ARG A 92 -1.91 -3.39 -11.43
CA ARG A 92 -0.96 -4.40 -11.94
C ARG A 92 -0.40 -5.24 -10.80
N TYR A 93 -0.02 -4.59 -9.71
CA TYR A 93 0.51 -5.31 -8.54
C TYR A 93 -0.52 -6.30 -7.99
N LEU A 94 -1.74 -5.83 -7.78
CA LEU A 94 -2.79 -6.67 -7.20
C LEU A 94 -3.15 -7.83 -8.11
N GLN A 95 -3.27 -7.57 -9.41
CA GLN A 95 -3.62 -8.61 -10.37
C GLN A 95 -2.48 -9.61 -10.55
N CYS A 96 -1.25 -9.12 -10.59
CA CYS A 96 -0.07 -9.96 -10.69
C CYS A 96 0.05 -10.89 -9.47
N GLY A 97 -0.15 -10.35 -8.28
CA GLY A 97 -0.02 -11.12 -7.04
C GLY A 97 -1.28 -11.84 -6.62
N LYS A 98 -2.39 -11.67 -7.34
CA LYS A 98 -3.69 -12.22 -6.97
C LYS A 98 -4.10 -11.80 -5.57
N LEU A 99 -3.88 -10.52 -5.28
CA LEU A 99 -4.17 -9.92 -3.99
C LEU A 99 -5.39 -9.02 -4.11
N GLU A 100 -6.10 -8.82 -3.00
CA GLU A 100 -7.37 -8.10 -3.02
C GLU A 100 -7.25 -6.62 -2.73
N LEU A 101 -6.30 -6.22 -1.88
CA LEU A 101 -6.24 -4.86 -1.35
C LEU A 101 -4.84 -4.27 -1.45
N GLY A 102 -4.79 -3.02 -1.90
CA GLY A 102 -3.58 -2.22 -1.85
C GLY A 102 -3.84 -0.90 -1.14
N LEU A 103 -2.79 -0.30 -0.63
CA LEU A 103 -2.81 1.04 -0.06
C LEU A 103 -1.78 1.89 -0.76
N ILE A 104 -2.21 3.02 -1.31
CA ILE A 104 -1.29 4.04 -1.82
C ILE A 104 -1.22 5.13 -0.76
N VAL A 105 -0.02 5.39 -0.26
CA VAL A 105 0.20 6.36 0.81
C VAL A 105 1.12 7.44 0.31
N ASN A 106 0.57 8.64 0.11
CA ASN A 106 1.36 9.78 -0.36
C ASN A 106 1.71 10.70 0.81
N PHE A 107 2.96 10.62 1.25
CA PHE A 107 3.43 11.36 2.43
C PHE A 107 3.62 12.86 2.15
N ARG A 108 3.58 13.29 0.91
CA ARG A 108 3.69 14.71 0.58
C ARG A 108 2.44 15.50 0.98
N ASN A 109 1.31 14.84 1.17
CA ASN A 109 0.08 15.50 1.56
C ASN A 109 0.20 16.13 2.96
N VAL A 110 -0.41 17.29 3.14
CA VAL A 110 -0.46 17.94 4.46
C VAL A 110 -1.20 17.04 5.44
N TYR A 111 -2.35 16.51 5.02
CA TYR A 111 -3.11 15.54 5.80
C TYR A 111 -3.01 14.21 5.09
N LEU A 112 -2.47 13.22 5.78
CA LEU A 112 -2.26 11.92 5.18
C LEU A 112 -3.60 11.21 4.99
N LYS A 113 -3.83 10.73 3.76
CA LYS A 113 -5.05 9.98 3.42
C LYS A 113 -4.67 8.75 2.61
N PRO A 114 -4.32 7.65 3.27
CA PRO A 114 -4.02 6.43 2.54
C PRO A 114 -5.21 6.02 1.67
N LYS A 115 -4.93 5.71 0.41
CA LYS A 115 -5.95 5.33 -0.55
C LYS A 115 -6.07 3.82 -0.62
N ARG A 116 -7.27 3.31 -0.36
CA ARG A 116 -7.58 1.89 -0.48
C ARG A 116 -7.92 1.59 -1.93
N ILE A 117 -7.22 0.61 -2.51
CA ILE A 117 -7.42 0.20 -3.90
C ILE A 117 -7.82 -1.27 -3.90
N LEU A 118 -8.95 -1.58 -4.51
CA LEU A 118 -9.40 -2.95 -4.64
C LEU A 118 -9.00 -3.51 -6.00
N ASN A 119 -8.68 -4.81 -6.02
CA ASN A 119 -8.37 -5.49 -7.27
C ASN A 119 -9.62 -5.57 -8.15
N THR A 120 -9.61 -4.90 -9.29
CA THR A 120 -10.78 -4.82 -10.16
C THR A 120 -11.12 -6.13 -10.85
N LYS A 121 -10.22 -7.08 -10.92
CA LYS A 121 -10.52 -8.42 -11.43
C LYS A 121 -11.37 -9.23 -10.46
N ILE A 122 -11.25 -8.92 -9.17
CA ILE A 122 -12.00 -9.60 -8.12
C ILE A 122 -13.23 -8.78 -7.76
N TYR A 123 -13.04 -7.46 -7.65
CA TYR A 123 -14.10 -6.54 -7.29
C TYR A 123 -14.27 -5.54 -8.40
N SER A 124 -15.36 -5.64 -9.14
CA SER A 124 -15.60 -4.71 -10.24
C SER A 124 -16.15 -3.41 -9.67
N ASN A 125 -15.54 -2.29 -10.07
CA ASN A 125 -15.95 -0.98 -9.59
C ASN A 125 -17.23 -0.50 -10.22
N ASN A 126 -17.62 -1.11 -11.31
CA ASN A 126 -18.81 -0.64 -12.01
C ASN A 126 -19.82 -1.73 -12.24
N SER A 127 -19.57 -2.92 -11.78
CA SER A 127 -20.53 -3.97 -11.97
C SER A 127 -21.69 -3.83 -11.09
N ASP A 128 -21.42 -3.28 -10.02
CA ASP A 128 -22.37 -3.06 -9.05
C ASP A 128 -22.77 -1.72 -9.15
N ALA A 129 -22.19 -1.16 -10.01
CA ALA A 129 -22.65 0.14 -10.34
C ALA A 129 -24.01 -0.04 -10.76
#